data_e57ac318e82d877904599cfe624e21f7
#
_entry.id   e57ac318e82d877904599cfe624e21f7
#
_cell.length_a   1.000
_cell.length_b   1.000
_cell.length_c   1.000
_cell.angle_alpha   90.00
_cell.angle_beta   90.00
_cell.angle_gamma   90.00
#
_symmetry.space_group_name_H-M   'P 1'
#
loop_
_entity.id
_entity.type
_entity.pdbx_description
1 polymer ?
#
loop_
_entity_poly.entity_id
_entity_poly.type
_entity_poly.pdbx_seq_one_letter_code
_entity_poly.pdbx_strand_id
1 'polypeptide(L)'
;MKKMFVLFCTLTLSFTLFFSSSAKALTYTQAEDLADLTAIYLFLNKDCGYEQISKSKIERALMVFSRSQQWDVSNYSTLPMSKLNEDSYNDLKGIEVSHNKKCQLLANKSLSLLNY
;
A
#
# COMPACT_ATOMS: atom_id res chain seq x y z
N MET A 1 29.54 1.02 -42.81
CA MET A 1 29.43 2.08 -41.80
C MET A 1 27.99 2.54 -41.55
N LYS A 2 27.24 2.84 -42.60
CA LYS A 2 25.84 3.28 -42.44
C LYS A 2 24.93 2.22 -41.79
N LYS A 3 25.17 0.94 -42.06
CA LYS A 3 24.40 -0.16 -41.48
C LYS A 3 24.67 -0.33 -39.98
N MET A 4 25.89 -0.09 -39.53
CA MET A 4 26.21 -0.16 -38.11
C MET A 4 25.58 0.99 -37.32
N PHE A 5 25.46 2.16 -37.93
CA PHE A 5 24.87 3.33 -37.32
C PHE A 5 23.37 3.13 -37.09
N VAL A 6 22.68 2.54 -38.06
CA VAL A 6 21.21 2.25 -37.97
C VAL A 6 20.95 1.20 -36.90
N LEU A 7 21.80 0.17 -36.80
CA LEU A 7 21.69 -0.83 -35.76
C LEU A 7 21.88 -0.23 -34.35
N PHE A 8 22.78 0.70 -34.22
CA PHE A 8 23.04 1.37 -32.96
C PHE A 8 21.85 2.23 -32.51
N CYS A 9 21.24 2.94 -33.45
CA CYS A 9 20.01 3.73 -33.16
C CYS A 9 18.83 2.85 -32.76
N THR A 10 18.69 1.68 -33.38
CA THR A 10 17.62 0.74 -33.07
C THR A 10 17.76 0.16 -31.66
N LEU A 11 18.97 -0.12 -31.25
CA LEU A 11 19.28 -0.60 -29.89
C LEU A 11 18.95 0.44 -28.83
N THR A 12 19.25 1.71 -29.10
CA THR A 12 18.97 2.82 -28.18
C THR A 12 17.47 3.03 -28.00
N LEU A 13 16.69 2.90 -29.08
CA LEU A 13 15.23 3.02 -29.05
C LEU A 13 14.59 1.90 -28.23
N SER A 14 15.09 0.67 -28.38
CA SER A 14 14.59 -0.48 -27.62
C SER A 14 14.82 -0.31 -26.12
N PHE A 15 15.94 0.27 -25.75
CA PHE A 15 16.29 0.55 -24.35
C PHE A 15 15.37 1.61 -23.74
N THR A 16 15.04 2.65 -24.51
CA THR A 16 14.14 3.72 -24.06
C THR A 16 12.73 3.20 -23.79
N LEU A 17 12.24 2.29 -24.63
CA LEU A 17 10.93 1.64 -24.45
C LEU A 17 10.86 0.80 -23.19
N PHE A 18 11.97 0.21 -22.79
CA PHE A 18 12.04 -0.61 -21.58
C PHE A 18 11.86 0.24 -20.32
N PHE A 19 12.36 1.47 -20.27
CA PHE A 19 12.20 2.36 -19.13
C PHE A 19 10.78 2.89 -18.98
N SER A 20 10.06 3.09 -20.07
CA SER A 20 8.72 3.67 -20.01
C SER A 20 7.65 2.72 -19.44
N SER A 21 7.98 1.42 -19.27
CA SER A 21 7.06 0.44 -18.73
C SER A 21 7.18 0.23 -17.22
N SER A 22 8.06 0.97 -16.51
CA SER A 22 8.34 0.74 -15.10
C SER A 22 7.40 1.45 -14.13
N ALA A 23 6.67 2.49 -14.56
CA ALA A 23 5.73 3.23 -13.71
C ALA A 23 4.33 2.66 -13.89
N LYS A 24 3.94 1.76 -12.97
CA LYS A 24 2.61 1.13 -13.00
C LYS A 24 1.77 1.60 -11.81
N ALA A 25 0.48 1.89 -12.06
CA ALA A 25 -0.51 2.15 -11.05
C ALA A 25 -0.71 0.93 -10.15
N LEU A 26 -1.39 1.12 -9.02
CA LEU A 26 -1.65 0.05 -8.07
C LEU A 26 -2.38 -1.12 -8.74
N THR A 27 -1.90 -2.33 -8.47
CA THR A 27 -2.62 -3.57 -8.78
C THR A 27 -3.70 -3.82 -7.73
N TYR A 28 -4.63 -4.71 -8.04
CA TYR A 28 -5.67 -5.10 -7.08
C TYR A 28 -5.06 -5.70 -5.80
N THR A 29 -4.03 -6.54 -5.94
CA THR A 29 -3.34 -7.14 -4.79
C THR A 29 -2.67 -6.07 -3.91
N GLN A 30 -2.04 -5.07 -4.52
CA GLN A 30 -1.45 -3.95 -3.78
C GLN A 30 -2.54 -3.12 -3.07
N ALA A 31 -3.69 -2.94 -3.72
CA ALA A 31 -4.83 -2.27 -3.11
C ALA A 31 -5.34 -3.05 -1.90
N GLU A 32 -5.40 -4.37 -1.97
CA GLU A 32 -5.76 -5.21 -0.83
C GLU A 32 -4.77 -5.07 0.33
N ASP A 33 -3.48 -4.99 0.03
CA ASP A 33 -2.46 -4.77 1.07
C ASP A 33 -2.66 -3.43 1.78
N LEU A 34 -2.99 -2.37 1.03
CA LEU A 34 -3.29 -1.07 1.62
C LEU A 34 -4.58 -1.11 2.43
N ALA A 35 -5.56 -1.89 1.99
CA ALA A 35 -6.81 -2.08 2.73
C ALA A 35 -6.56 -2.82 4.05
N ASP A 36 -5.71 -3.82 4.04
CA ASP A 36 -5.34 -4.57 5.24
C ASP A 36 -4.67 -3.63 6.25
N LEU A 37 -3.75 -2.80 5.80
CA LEU A 37 -3.08 -1.83 6.66
C LEU A 37 -4.07 -0.80 7.22
N THR A 38 -4.98 -0.32 6.39
CA THR A 38 -6.05 0.59 6.82
C THR A 38 -6.91 -0.05 7.91
N ALA A 39 -7.30 -1.30 7.69
CA ALA A 39 -8.12 -2.06 8.65
C ALA A 39 -7.43 -2.22 10.00
N ILE A 40 -6.12 -2.45 9.98
CA ILE A 40 -5.32 -2.57 11.21
C ILE A 40 -5.41 -1.27 12.01
N TYR A 41 -5.20 -0.12 11.38
CA TYR A 41 -5.26 1.16 12.07
C TYR A 41 -6.67 1.50 12.56
N LEU A 42 -7.69 1.17 11.77
CA LEU A 42 -9.08 1.35 12.20
C LEU A 42 -9.41 0.48 13.41
N PHE A 43 -8.94 -0.75 13.41
CA PHE A 43 -9.13 -1.67 14.54
C PHE A 43 -8.42 -1.16 15.79
N LEU A 44 -7.18 -0.72 15.65
CA LEU A 44 -6.42 -0.14 16.76
C LEU A 44 -7.13 1.08 17.33
N ASN A 45 -7.66 1.95 16.47
CA ASN A 45 -8.37 3.13 16.92
C ASN A 45 -9.70 2.79 17.61
N LYS A 46 -10.52 1.97 16.97
CA LYS A 46 -11.89 1.72 17.43
C LYS A 46 -11.99 0.65 18.51
N ASP A 47 -11.21 -0.42 18.38
CA ASP A 47 -11.36 -1.61 19.23
C ASP A 47 -10.27 -1.76 20.26
N CYS A 48 -9.12 -1.10 20.07
CA CYS A 48 -7.96 -1.22 20.96
C CYS A 48 -7.68 0.03 21.80
N GLY A 49 -8.46 1.09 21.62
CA GLY A 49 -8.34 2.30 22.43
C GLY A 49 -7.25 3.28 22.03
N TYR A 50 -6.65 3.14 20.85
CA TYR A 50 -5.66 4.08 20.33
C TYR A 50 -6.34 5.28 19.68
N GLU A 51 -6.93 6.14 20.48
CA GLU A 51 -7.76 7.27 20.04
C GLU A 51 -6.98 8.32 19.25
N GLN A 52 -5.67 8.41 19.45
CA GLN A 52 -4.80 9.36 18.76
C GLN A 52 -4.57 9.00 17.29
N ILE A 53 -4.96 7.81 16.85
CA ILE A 53 -4.82 7.41 15.44
C ILE A 53 -5.93 8.08 14.64
N SER A 54 -5.65 9.24 14.09
CA SER A 54 -6.59 10.01 13.27
C SER A 54 -6.59 9.52 11.83
N LYS A 55 -7.63 9.93 11.09
CA LYS A 55 -7.72 9.63 9.65
C LYS A 55 -6.48 10.13 8.89
N SER A 56 -6.01 11.33 9.21
CA SER A 56 -4.82 11.90 8.56
C SER A 56 -3.55 11.12 8.86
N LYS A 57 -3.43 10.57 10.07
CA LYS A 57 -2.30 9.70 10.41
C LYS A 57 -2.33 8.40 9.63
N ILE A 58 -3.52 7.81 9.46
CA ILE A 58 -3.69 6.60 8.66
C ILE A 58 -3.27 6.88 7.21
N GLU A 59 -3.77 7.96 6.62
CA GLU A 59 -3.43 8.33 5.25
C GLU A 59 -1.92 8.53 5.08
N ARG A 60 -1.26 9.19 6.04
CA ARG A 60 0.19 9.36 6.03
C ARG A 60 0.92 8.02 6.09
N ALA A 61 0.49 7.12 6.95
CA ALA A 61 1.09 5.79 7.07
C ALA A 61 0.98 5.00 5.76
N LEU A 62 -0.18 5.08 5.09
CA LEU A 62 -0.36 4.45 3.79
C LEU A 62 0.60 5.02 2.75
N MET A 63 0.80 6.33 2.75
CA MET A 63 1.72 6.99 1.81
C MET A 63 3.18 6.58 2.09
N VAL A 64 3.59 6.54 3.35
CA VAL A 64 4.94 6.12 3.74
C VAL A 64 5.17 4.67 3.31
N PHE A 65 4.20 3.80 3.59
CA PHE A 65 4.28 2.39 3.20
C PHE A 65 4.39 2.24 1.68
N SER A 66 3.52 2.94 0.94
CA SER A 66 3.52 2.87 -0.53
C SER A 66 4.85 3.34 -1.13
N ARG A 67 5.43 4.40 -0.59
CA ARG A 67 6.73 4.90 -1.03
C ARG A 67 7.83 3.88 -0.76
N SER A 68 7.80 3.22 0.40
CA SER A 68 8.79 2.20 0.74
C SER A 68 8.72 1.00 -0.20
N GLN A 69 7.55 0.73 -0.76
CA GLN A 69 7.34 -0.34 -1.74
C GLN A 69 7.53 0.13 -3.18
N GLN A 70 7.75 1.42 -3.39
CA GLN A 70 7.87 2.04 -4.73
C GLN A 70 6.58 1.88 -5.54
N TRP A 71 5.44 1.96 -4.88
CA TRP A 71 4.13 1.86 -5.52
C TRP A 71 3.64 3.22 -5.98
N ASP A 72 3.01 3.27 -7.15
CA ASP A 72 2.33 4.45 -7.66
C ASP A 72 0.86 4.40 -7.23
N VAL A 73 0.46 5.34 -6.37
CA VAL A 73 -0.89 5.40 -5.80
C VAL A 73 -1.83 6.34 -6.54
N SER A 74 -1.46 6.78 -7.75
CA SER A 74 -2.23 7.76 -8.52
C SER A 74 -3.64 7.28 -8.84
N ASN A 75 -3.86 5.97 -8.95
CA ASN A 75 -5.18 5.38 -9.23
C ASN A 75 -5.95 4.93 -7.98
N TYR A 76 -5.49 5.32 -6.79
CA TYR A 76 -6.10 4.89 -5.52
C TYR A 76 -7.60 5.19 -5.47
N SER A 77 -8.01 6.38 -5.93
CA SER A 77 -9.40 6.80 -5.91
C SER A 77 -10.30 6.05 -6.90
N THR A 78 -9.72 5.37 -7.89
CA THR A 78 -10.48 4.59 -8.88
C THR A 78 -10.73 3.15 -8.43
N LEU A 79 -10.09 2.72 -7.34
CA LEU A 79 -10.22 1.38 -6.81
C LEU A 79 -11.36 1.32 -5.78
N PRO A 80 -11.99 0.15 -5.57
CA PRO A 80 -13.08 0.01 -4.59
C PRO A 80 -12.53 -0.09 -3.17
N MET A 81 -11.81 0.95 -2.73
CA MET A 81 -11.10 0.93 -1.45
C MET A 81 -12.04 0.86 -0.26
N SER A 82 -13.22 1.49 -0.33
CA SER A 82 -14.19 1.45 0.76
C SER A 82 -14.60 0.01 1.06
N LYS A 83 -14.92 -0.75 0.01
CA LYS A 83 -15.28 -2.17 0.16
C LYS A 83 -14.11 -3.01 0.63
N LEU A 84 -12.93 -2.80 0.06
CA LEU A 84 -11.73 -3.53 0.44
C LEU A 84 -11.37 -3.28 1.91
N ASN A 85 -11.46 -2.05 2.36
CA ASN A 85 -11.20 -1.67 3.75
C ASN A 85 -12.20 -2.35 4.69
N GLU A 86 -13.48 -2.36 4.32
CA GLU A 86 -14.54 -3.00 5.11
C GLU A 86 -14.32 -4.51 5.19
N ASP A 87 -14.05 -5.15 4.07
CA ASP A 87 -13.79 -6.59 4.02
C ASP A 87 -12.58 -6.97 4.88
N SER A 88 -11.51 -6.21 4.78
CA SER A 88 -10.30 -6.44 5.59
C SER A 88 -10.57 -6.24 7.08
N TYR A 89 -11.34 -5.22 7.43
CA TYR A 89 -11.72 -4.96 8.82
C TYR A 89 -12.54 -6.12 9.40
N ASN A 90 -13.51 -6.62 8.64
CA ASN A 90 -14.33 -7.76 9.06
C ASN A 90 -13.51 -9.03 9.19
N ASP A 91 -12.58 -9.27 8.27
CA ASP A 91 -11.66 -10.41 8.37
C ASP A 91 -10.80 -10.33 9.62
N LEU A 92 -10.29 -9.14 9.92
CA LEU A 92 -9.47 -8.90 11.10
C LEU A 92 -10.26 -9.15 12.39
N LYS A 93 -11.52 -8.71 12.45
CA LYS A 93 -12.40 -8.98 13.60
C LYS A 93 -12.67 -10.46 13.76
N GLY A 94 -12.73 -11.22 12.68
CA GLY A 94 -13.03 -12.64 12.69
C GLY A 94 -11.87 -13.54 13.11
N ILE A 95 -10.66 -13.01 13.24
CA ILE A 95 -9.49 -13.80 13.66
C ILE A 95 -9.69 -14.26 15.11
N GLU A 96 -9.60 -15.56 15.34
CA GLU A 96 -9.82 -16.17 16.65
C GLU A 96 -8.58 -16.11 17.53
N VAL A 97 -8.31 -14.91 18.06
CA VAL A 97 -7.24 -14.62 19.01
C VAL A 97 -7.85 -13.73 20.09
N SER A 98 -7.39 -13.85 21.34
CA SER A 98 -7.90 -12.99 22.40
C SER A 98 -7.75 -11.51 22.02
N HIS A 99 -8.71 -10.69 22.44
CA HIS A 99 -8.76 -9.27 22.10
C HIS A 99 -7.46 -8.55 22.47
N ASN A 100 -6.99 -8.74 23.70
CA ASN A 100 -5.77 -8.07 24.18
C ASN A 100 -4.54 -8.48 23.37
N LYS A 101 -4.44 -9.75 23.03
CA LYS A 101 -3.32 -10.27 22.25
C LYS A 101 -3.37 -9.73 20.82
N LYS A 102 -4.55 -9.66 20.23
CA LYS A 102 -4.74 -9.10 18.88
C LYS A 102 -4.30 -7.63 18.84
N CYS A 103 -4.76 -6.83 19.80
CA CYS A 103 -4.38 -5.43 19.89
C CYS A 103 -2.87 -5.26 20.06
N GLN A 104 -2.24 -6.08 20.90
CA GLN A 104 -0.81 -6.01 21.15
C GLN A 104 0.01 -6.37 19.91
N LEU A 105 -0.35 -7.44 19.21
CA LEU A 105 0.33 -7.87 18.00
C LEU A 105 0.21 -6.83 16.88
N LEU A 106 -0.97 -6.29 16.69
CA LEU A 106 -1.21 -5.29 15.65
C LEU A 106 -0.46 -3.99 15.96
N ALA A 107 -0.45 -3.56 17.22
CA ALA A 107 0.27 -2.36 17.64
C ALA A 107 1.78 -2.52 17.40
N ASN A 108 2.35 -3.67 17.78
CA ASN A 108 3.77 -3.91 17.62
C ASN A 108 4.23 -3.85 16.17
N LYS A 109 3.38 -4.29 15.24
CA LYS A 109 3.73 -4.29 13.82
C LYS A 109 3.52 -2.95 13.13
N SER A 110 2.56 -2.16 13.57
CA SER A 110 2.01 -1.09 12.74
C SER A 110 2.23 0.33 13.29
N LEU A 111 2.44 0.48 14.60
CA LEU A 111 2.55 1.83 15.19
C LEU A 111 3.79 2.59 14.73
N SER A 112 4.85 1.90 14.34
CA SER A 112 6.08 2.56 13.88
C SER A 112 5.86 3.43 12.64
N LEU A 113 4.95 3.04 11.77
CA LEU A 113 4.63 3.81 10.56
C LEU A 113 3.95 5.15 10.86
N LEU A 114 3.32 5.26 12.03
CA LEU A 114 2.60 6.48 12.42
C LEU A 114 3.54 7.59 12.90
N ASN A 115 4.80 7.30 13.13
CA ASN A 115 5.78 8.26 13.66
C ASN A 115 6.49 9.07 12.57
N TYR A 116 6.10 8.95 11.34
CA TYR A 116 6.66 9.72 10.22
C TYR A 116 5.86 10.97 9.89
#